data_1d743e139f199a71cb0c4a76f9a496d8
#
_entry.id   1d743e139f199a71cb0c4a76f9a496d8
#
_cell.length_a   1.000
_cell.length_b   1.000
_cell.length_c   1.000
_cell.angle_alpha   90.00
_cell.angle_beta   90.00
_cell.angle_gamma   90.00
#
_symmetry.space_group_name_H-M   'P 1'
#
loop_
_entity.id
_entity.type
_entity.pdbx_description
1 polymer ?
#
loop_
_entity_poly.entity_id
_entity_poly.type
_entity_poly.pdbx_seq_one_letter_code
_entity_poly.pdbx_strand_id
1 'polypeptide(L)'
;MKTAYIELNSTNQIHTLSQSQGQPSFHYKGVRFYSNMTVTSLPEILHEDYRYFVLDMGVLTAQTIPEFLRCDKSFLICSSSKWRCSKIKEKIELLFHYQQQNCFTLIMNLSKKESTYTYFFKDYEQLSFPYVNNPFHLEPHNFHALAKLLKNL
;
A
#
# COMPACT_ATOMS: atom_id res chain seq x y z
N MET A 1 -1.76 -0.41 20.78
CA MET A 1 -0.67 -0.25 19.79
C MET A 1 -1.04 0.96 18.94
N LYS A 2 -0.18 1.98 18.85
CA LYS A 2 -0.49 3.21 18.10
C LYS A 2 -0.07 3.02 16.63
N THR A 3 -0.99 3.23 15.71
CA THR A 3 -0.77 3.13 14.26
C THR A 3 -1.28 4.40 13.59
N ALA A 4 -0.50 4.94 12.66
CA ALA A 4 -0.89 6.00 11.76
C ALA A 4 -1.07 5.47 10.34
N TYR A 5 -2.15 5.84 9.68
CA TYR A 5 -2.37 5.68 8.25
C TYR A 5 -2.29 7.04 7.57
N ILE A 6 -1.44 7.16 6.57
CA ILE A 6 -1.13 8.43 5.91
C ILE A 6 -1.43 8.30 4.43
N GLU A 7 -2.43 9.02 3.94
CA GLU A 7 -2.79 9.09 2.53
C GLU A 7 -1.91 10.14 1.83
N LEU A 8 -0.84 9.68 1.17
CA LEU A 8 0.09 10.49 0.37
C LEU A 8 -0.34 10.60 -1.10
N ASN A 9 -1.62 10.74 -1.33
CA ASN A 9 -2.19 10.85 -2.66
C ASN A 9 -3.40 11.81 -2.65
N SER A 10 -3.78 12.27 -3.82
CA SER A 10 -4.87 13.24 -3.98
C SER A 10 -6.26 12.61 -4.13
N THR A 11 -6.41 11.30 -3.89
CA THR A 11 -7.70 10.63 -4.09
C THR A 11 -8.71 10.94 -2.98
N ASN A 12 -8.21 11.32 -1.81
CA ASN A 12 -8.99 11.70 -0.63
C ASN A 12 -10.06 10.64 -0.25
N GLN A 13 -9.73 9.36 -0.46
CA GLN A 13 -10.69 8.25 -0.28
C GLN A 13 -10.99 8.00 1.19
N ILE A 14 -10.01 8.14 2.08
CA ILE A 14 -10.21 7.90 3.51
C ILE A 14 -11.10 8.95 4.17
N HIS A 15 -11.29 10.08 3.53
CA HIS A 15 -12.18 11.13 4.05
C HIS A 15 -13.62 10.65 4.20
N THR A 16 -14.04 9.67 3.39
CA THR A 16 -15.37 9.05 3.49
C THR A 16 -15.59 8.29 4.81
N LEU A 17 -14.51 7.91 5.50
CA LEU A 17 -14.56 7.27 6.82
C LEU A 17 -14.74 8.29 7.96
N SER A 18 -14.45 9.56 7.68
CA SER A 18 -14.56 10.64 8.65
C SER A 18 -16.01 11.12 8.75
N GLN A 19 -16.56 11.17 9.95
CA GLN A 19 -17.84 11.83 10.21
C GLN A 19 -17.69 13.36 10.29
N SER A 20 -16.46 13.86 10.39
CA SER A 20 -16.11 15.28 10.49
C SER A 20 -15.54 15.77 9.16
N GLN A 21 -16.34 16.52 8.39
CA GLN A 21 -15.89 17.14 7.16
C GLN A 21 -14.81 18.20 7.46
N GLY A 22 -13.69 18.14 6.73
CA GLY A 22 -12.68 19.20 6.72
C GLY A 22 -11.52 19.06 7.70
N GLN A 23 -11.45 18.04 8.53
CA GLN A 23 -10.27 17.82 9.38
C GLN A 23 -9.17 17.05 8.63
N PRO A 24 -7.90 17.51 8.72
CA PRO A 24 -6.77 16.83 8.05
C PRO A 24 -6.46 15.48 8.69
N SER A 25 -6.91 15.21 9.91
CA SER A 25 -6.72 13.93 10.58
C SER A 25 -7.89 13.58 11.49
N PHE A 26 -8.14 12.27 11.66
CA PHE A 26 -9.19 11.74 12.53
C PHE A 26 -8.82 10.38 13.10
N HIS A 27 -9.52 9.92 14.14
CA HIS A 27 -9.36 8.59 14.68
C HIS A 27 -10.52 7.69 14.23
N TYR A 28 -10.17 6.49 13.79
CA TYR A 28 -11.16 5.46 13.50
C TYR A 28 -10.61 4.07 13.89
N LYS A 29 -11.37 3.33 14.69
CA LYS A 29 -11.02 1.96 15.14
C LYS A 29 -9.58 1.81 15.67
N GLY A 30 -9.09 2.78 16.43
CA GLY A 30 -7.75 2.73 17.04
C GLY A 30 -6.58 3.12 16.13
N VAL A 31 -6.86 3.53 14.90
CA VAL A 31 -5.88 4.07 13.95
C VAL A 31 -6.10 5.57 13.78
N ARG A 32 -5.01 6.33 13.74
CA ARG A 32 -5.04 7.74 13.34
C ARG A 32 -4.89 7.82 11.84
N PHE A 33 -5.83 8.46 11.17
CA PHE A 33 -5.83 8.68 9.72
C PHE A 33 -5.45 10.12 9.43
N TYR A 34 -4.54 10.30 8.48
CA TYR A 34 -4.14 11.58 7.92
C TYR A 34 -4.52 11.59 6.44
N SER A 35 -5.43 12.47 6.04
CA SER A 35 -5.96 12.53 4.67
C SER A 35 -5.27 13.60 3.83
N ASN A 36 -5.07 13.31 2.55
CA ASN A 36 -4.56 14.25 1.56
C ASN A 36 -3.22 14.91 1.99
N MET A 37 -2.30 14.10 2.52
CA MET A 37 -0.98 14.57 2.92
C MET A 37 -0.02 14.67 1.74
N THR A 38 0.98 15.52 1.86
CA THR A 38 2.08 15.66 0.90
C THR A 38 3.37 15.07 1.47
N VAL A 39 4.33 14.79 0.60
CA VAL A 39 5.67 14.33 1.02
C VAL A 39 6.33 15.36 1.95
N THR A 40 6.06 16.64 1.77
CA THR A 40 6.62 17.72 2.60
C THR A 40 6.06 17.75 4.02
N SER A 41 4.83 17.27 4.26
CA SER A 41 4.22 17.19 5.59
C SER A 41 4.56 15.87 6.33
N LEU A 42 5.12 14.90 5.63
CA LEU A 42 5.44 13.59 6.20
C LEU A 42 6.41 13.65 7.39
N PRO A 43 7.51 14.43 7.38
CA PRO A 43 8.45 14.47 8.51
C PRO A 43 7.79 14.83 9.85
N GLU A 44 6.84 15.77 9.86
CA GLU A 44 6.14 16.19 11.08
C GLU A 44 5.36 15.01 11.68
N ILE A 45 4.67 14.23 10.84
CA ILE A 45 3.88 13.08 11.28
C ILE A 45 4.78 11.93 11.75
N LEU A 46 5.92 11.72 11.08
CA LEU A 46 6.88 10.66 11.44
C LEU A 46 7.58 10.92 12.79
N HIS A 47 7.59 12.15 13.29
CA HIS A 47 8.10 12.48 14.62
C HIS A 47 7.10 12.17 15.75
N GLU A 48 5.85 11.88 15.42
CA GLU A 48 4.86 11.49 16.43
C GLU A 48 5.12 10.07 16.95
N ASP A 49 4.70 9.78 18.19
CA ASP A 49 4.90 8.49 18.86
C ASP A 49 3.93 7.41 18.34
N TYR A 50 4.15 6.95 17.11
CA TYR A 50 3.50 5.78 16.53
C TYR A 50 4.50 4.63 16.38
N ARG A 51 4.00 3.41 16.57
CA ARG A 51 4.80 2.21 16.35
C ARG A 51 4.83 1.79 14.87
N TYR A 52 3.74 2.06 14.17
CA TYR A 52 3.61 1.72 12.74
C TYR A 52 3.05 2.91 11.97
N PHE A 53 3.66 3.14 10.82
CA PHE A 53 3.19 4.07 9.82
C PHE A 53 2.83 3.29 8.55
N VAL A 54 1.60 3.43 8.08
CA VAL A 54 1.12 2.87 6.81
C VAL A 54 0.97 4.01 5.82
N LEU A 55 1.81 4.03 4.79
CA LEU A 55 1.81 5.07 3.77
C LEU A 55 1.03 4.58 2.54
N ASP A 56 -0.08 5.20 2.23
CA ASP A 56 -0.82 4.99 0.97
C ASP A 56 -0.37 6.01 -0.06
N MET A 57 0.48 5.58 -0.97
CA MET A 57 1.06 6.45 -2.00
C MET A 57 0.21 6.50 -3.28
N GLY A 58 -0.92 5.77 -3.31
CA GLY A 58 -1.76 5.69 -4.49
C GLY A 58 -1.00 5.14 -5.71
N VAL A 59 -1.03 5.89 -6.81
CA VAL A 59 -0.24 5.55 -8.00
C VAL A 59 1.19 6.05 -7.82
N LEU A 60 2.15 5.13 -7.90
CA LEU A 60 3.56 5.44 -7.76
C LEU A 60 4.04 6.45 -8.82
N THR A 61 4.65 7.53 -8.36
CA THR A 61 5.19 8.62 -9.19
C THR A 61 6.65 8.89 -8.85
N ALA A 62 7.37 9.64 -9.70
CA ALA A 62 8.73 10.05 -9.40
C ALA A 62 8.87 10.81 -8.07
N GLN A 63 7.83 11.51 -7.63
CA GLN A 63 7.82 12.26 -6.36
C GLN A 63 7.67 11.35 -5.13
N THR A 64 6.93 10.23 -5.26
CA THR A 64 6.67 9.32 -4.14
C THR A 64 7.64 8.15 -4.08
N ILE A 65 8.40 7.87 -5.13
CA ILE A 65 9.39 6.79 -5.18
C ILE A 65 10.44 6.88 -4.06
N PRO A 66 11.06 8.04 -3.75
CA PRO A 66 12.04 8.10 -2.67
C PRO A 66 11.47 7.64 -1.33
N GLU A 67 10.24 8.03 -1.00
CA GLU A 67 9.59 7.61 0.24
C GLU A 67 9.16 6.13 0.20
N PHE A 68 8.73 5.63 -0.97
CA PHE A 68 8.44 4.21 -1.15
C PHE A 68 9.67 3.33 -0.88
N LEU A 69 10.84 3.75 -1.33
CA LEU A 69 12.10 3.03 -1.15
C LEU A 69 12.69 3.14 0.27
N ARG A 70 12.26 4.13 1.05
CA ARG A 70 12.67 4.32 2.45
C ARG A 70 11.85 3.49 3.44
N CYS A 71 10.73 2.94 3.02
CA CYS A 71 9.89 2.12 3.89
C CYS A 71 10.60 0.81 4.25
N ASP A 72 10.45 0.34 5.48
CA ASP A 72 10.96 -0.97 5.93
C ASP A 72 10.35 -2.10 5.11
N LYS A 73 9.09 -1.94 4.69
CA LYS A 73 8.40 -2.82 3.76
C LYS A 73 7.61 -2.04 2.74
N SER A 74 7.79 -2.40 1.48
CA SER A 74 7.11 -1.78 0.34
C SER A 74 6.29 -2.80 -0.42
N PHE A 75 5.04 -2.45 -0.70
CA PHE A 75 4.10 -3.29 -1.43
C PHE A 75 3.62 -2.59 -2.70
N LEU A 76 3.75 -3.26 -3.83
CA LEU A 76 3.16 -2.83 -5.08
C LEU A 76 1.91 -3.66 -5.36
N ILE A 77 0.73 -3.05 -5.23
CA ILE A 77 -0.55 -3.72 -5.43
C ILE A 77 -0.86 -3.77 -6.91
N CYS A 78 -1.00 -4.98 -7.42
CA CYS A 78 -1.16 -5.27 -8.83
C CYS A 78 -2.53 -5.88 -9.11
N SER A 79 -3.14 -5.47 -10.20
CA SER A 79 -4.31 -6.17 -10.75
C SER A 79 -3.84 -7.30 -11.66
N SER A 80 -4.47 -8.47 -11.55
CA SER A 80 -4.24 -9.61 -12.45
C SER A 80 -4.76 -9.40 -13.89
N SER A 81 -5.39 -8.27 -14.17
CA SER A 81 -5.91 -7.95 -15.50
C SER A 81 -4.79 -7.71 -16.52
N LYS A 82 -4.87 -8.40 -17.66
CA LYS A 82 -3.96 -8.24 -18.82
C LYS A 82 -3.68 -6.80 -19.19
N TRP A 83 -4.74 -6.01 -19.23
CA TRP A 83 -4.71 -4.60 -19.62
C TRP A 83 -3.88 -3.71 -18.67
N ARG A 84 -3.68 -4.17 -17.43
CA ARG A 84 -2.93 -3.44 -16.41
C ARG A 84 -1.48 -3.91 -16.28
N CYS A 85 -1.14 -5.08 -16.85
CA CYS A 85 0.22 -5.62 -16.74
C CYS A 85 1.29 -4.69 -17.33
N SER A 86 1.00 -4.01 -18.46
CA SER A 86 1.93 -3.04 -19.05
C SER A 86 2.23 -1.87 -18.12
N LYS A 87 1.21 -1.35 -17.45
CA LYS A 87 1.36 -0.26 -16.47
C LYS A 87 2.16 -0.69 -15.25
N ILE A 88 2.00 -1.94 -14.82
CA ILE A 88 2.77 -2.48 -13.69
C ILE A 88 4.24 -2.61 -14.09
N LYS A 89 4.54 -3.13 -15.27
CA LYS A 89 5.91 -3.20 -15.80
C LYS A 89 6.57 -1.83 -15.87
N GLU A 90 5.88 -0.84 -16.41
CA GLU A 90 6.35 0.55 -16.44
C GLU A 90 6.72 1.07 -15.05
N LYS A 91 5.92 0.78 -14.02
CA LYS A 91 6.21 1.19 -12.64
C LYS A 91 7.39 0.43 -12.04
N ILE A 92 7.53 -0.84 -12.35
CA ILE A 92 8.67 -1.65 -11.95
C ILE A 92 9.95 -1.13 -12.61
N GLU A 93 9.93 -0.86 -13.92
CA GLU A 93 11.05 -0.27 -14.65
C GLU A 93 11.45 1.09 -14.06
N LEU A 94 10.47 1.92 -13.71
CA LEU A 94 10.71 3.18 -13.04
C LEU A 94 11.41 3.00 -11.68
N LEU A 95 11.03 2.00 -10.89
CA LEU A 95 11.70 1.67 -9.62
C LEU A 95 13.15 1.25 -9.82
N PHE A 96 13.46 0.49 -10.86
CA PHE A 96 14.84 0.08 -11.15
C PHE A 96 15.77 1.23 -11.50
N HIS A 97 15.27 2.32 -12.04
CA HIS A 97 16.09 3.53 -12.26
C HIS A 97 16.58 4.16 -10.96
N TYR A 98 15.88 3.93 -9.85
CA TYR A 98 16.24 4.49 -8.54
C TYR A 98 17.02 3.51 -7.67
N GLN A 99 16.80 2.19 -7.84
CA GLN A 99 17.45 1.16 -7.02
C GLN A 99 17.57 -0.15 -7.79
N GLN A 100 18.78 -0.75 -7.76
CA GLN A 100 19.07 -1.99 -8.50
C GLN A 100 18.56 -3.28 -7.84
N GLN A 101 18.03 -3.22 -6.61
CA GLN A 101 17.58 -4.40 -5.87
C GLN A 101 16.05 -4.47 -5.78
N ASN A 102 15.53 -5.70 -5.76
CA ASN A 102 14.11 -5.97 -5.50
C ASN A 102 13.77 -5.63 -4.03
N CYS A 103 13.34 -4.40 -3.78
CA CYS A 103 13.02 -3.87 -2.45
C CYS A 103 11.52 -3.84 -2.15
N PHE A 104 10.72 -4.52 -2.95
CA PHE A 104 9.26 -4.53 -2.80
C PHE A 104 8.67 -5.92 -3.06
N THR A 105 7.51 -6.16 -2.48
CA THR A 105 6.70 -7.36 -2.72
C THR A 105 5.51 -7.02 -3.59
N LEU A 106 5.27 -7.80 -4.63
CA LEU A 106 4.08 -7.67 -5.46
C LEU A 106 2.88 -8.31 -4.77
N ILE A 107 1.83 -7.54 -4.54
CA ILE A 107 0.56 -8.06 -4.07
C ILE A 107 -0.37 -8.22 -5.26
N MET A 108 -0.65 -9.47 -5.59
CA MET A 108 -1.55 -9.81 -6.69
C MET A 108 -2.97 -9.99 -6.15
N ASN A 109 -3.88 -9.13 -6.56
CA ASN A 109 -5.30 -9.33 -6.32
C ASN A 109 -5.84 -10.29 -7.38
N LEU A 110 -5.78 -11.59 -7.07
CA LEU A 110 -6.22 -12.64 -7.99
C LEU A 110 -7.73 -12.89 -7.80
N SER A 111 -8.51 -12.60 -8.82
CA SER A 111 -9.80 -13.27 -8.96
C SER A 111 -9.53 -14.76 -9.25
N LYS A 112 -10.35 -15.65 -8.71
CA LYS A 112 -10.15 -17.13 -8.71
C LYS A 112 -9.85 -17.80 -10.09
N LYS A 113 -9.86 -17.07 -11.20
CA LYS A 113 -9.71 -17.59 -12.57
C LYS A 113 -8.44 -17.22 -13.31
N GLU A 114 -7.55 -16.40 -12.74
CA GLU A 114 -6.44 -15.81 -13.52
C GLU A 114 -5.06 -16.17 -12.99
N SER A 115 -4.72 -17.46 -12.94
CA SER A 115 -3.39 -17.94 -12.55
C SER A 115 -2.28 -17.66 -13.59
N THR A 116 -2.64 -17.23 -14.79
CA THR A 116 -1.73 -17.15 -15.94
C THR A 116 -0.77 -15.95 -15.91
N TYR A 117 -1.09 -14.91 -15.12
CA TYR A 117 -0.30 -13.65 -15.14
C TYR A 117 0.81 -13.58 -14.12
N THR A 118 0.85 -14.47 -13.15
CA THR A 118 1.96 -14.59 -12.20
C THR A 118 3.28 -14.91 -12.90
N TYR A 119 3.23 -15.54 -14.08
CA TYR A 119 4.41 -15.89 -14.89
C TYR A 119 5.21 -14.64 -15.34
N PHE A 120 4.56 -13.53 -15.65
CA PHE A 120 5.25 -12.31 -16.09
C PHE A 120 6.08 -11.65 -14.99
N PHE A 121 5.84 -11.99 -13.74
CA PHE A 121 6.50 -11.42 -12.57
C PHE A 121 7.20 -12.48 -11.71
N LYS A 122 7.56 -13.62 -12.30
CA LYS A 122 8.14 -14.77 -11.58
C LYS A 122 9.42 -14.44 -10.80
N ASP A 123 10.15 -13.42 -11.26
CA ASP A 123 11.43 -13.00 -10.67
C ASP A 123 11.25 -12.05 -9.46
N TYR A 124 10.00 -11.75 -9.09
CA TYR A 124 9.66 -10.90 -7.95
C TYR A 124 8.97 -11.72 -6.86
N GLU A 125 9.19 -11.31 -5.61
CA GLU A 125 8.39 -11.85 -4.51
C GLU A 125 6.92 -11.49 -4.73
N GLN A 126 6.06 -12.50 -4.77
CA GLN A 126 4.64 -12.33 -5.02
C GLN A 126 3.81 -12.90 -3.90
N LEU A 127 2.82 -12.15 -3.46
CA LEU A 127 1.80 -12.60 -2.52
C LEU A 127 0.42 -12.44 -3.12
N SER A 128 -0.38 -13.48 -3.04
CA SER A 128 -1.80 -13.41 -3.38
C SER A 128 -2.58 -12.88 -2.20
N PHE A 129 -3.42 -11.89 -2.43
CA PHE A 129 -4.29 -11.36 -1.40
C PHE A 129 -5.76 -11.59 -1.80
N PRO A 130 -6.58 -12.19 -0.92
CA PRO A 130 -7.99 -12.42 -1.20
C PRO A 130 -8.74 -11.09 -1.28
N TYR A 131 -9.82 -11.07 -2.05
CA TYR A 131 -10.73 -9.94 -2.04
C TYR A 131 -11.36 -9.77 -0.65
N VAL A 132 -11.29 -8.57 -0.14
CA VAL A 132 -11.88 -8.18 1.15
C VAL A 132 -13.00 -7.20 0.88
N ASN A 133 -14.22 -7.62 1.15
CA ASN A 133 -15.41 -6.78 0.93
C ASN A 133 -15.46 -5.59 1.90
N ASN A 134 -15.14 -5.84 3.17
CA ASN A 134 -15.09 -4.81 4.20
C ASN A 134 -13.76 -4.89 4.97
N PRO A 135 -12.84 -3.94 4.79
CA PRO A 135 -11.52 -3.98 5.43
C PRO A 135 -11.59 -3.87 6.96
N PHE A 136 -12.71 -3.42 7.51
CA PHE A 136 -12.93 -3.31 8.96
C PHE A 136 -13.67 -4.49 9.55
N HIS A 137 -13.99 -5.50 8.73
CA HIS A 137 -14.62 -6.75 9.16
C HIS A 137 -13.96 -7.91 8.42
N LEU A 138 -12.78 -8.31 8.90
CA LEU A 138 -11.97 -9.35 8.29
C LEU A 138 -12.44 -10.73 8.72
N GLU A 139 -12.51 -11.64 7.77
CA GLU A 139 -12.77 -13.05 8.02
C GLU A 139 -11.47 -13.80 8.39
N PRO A 140 -11.55 -14.98 9.06
CA PRO A 140 -10.35 -15.72 9.50
C PRO A 140 -9.33 -15.98 8.39
N HIS A 141 -9.76 -16.26 7.16
CA HIS A 141 -8.85 -16.49 6.04
C HIS A 141 -8.09 -15.24 5.61
N ASN A 142 -8.65 -14.04 5.83
CA ASN A 142 -7.95 -12.77 5.56
C ASN A 142 -6.78 -12.57 6.52
N PHE A 143 -6.92 -12.97 7.80
CA PHE A 143 -5.84 -12.88 8.78
C PHE A 143 -4.63 -13.71 8.39
N HIS A 144 -4.82 -14.89 7.80
CA HIS A 144 -3.71 -15.71 7.32
C HIS A 144 -2.93 -15.00 6.19
N ALA A 145 -3.62 -14.36 5.25
CA ALA A 145 -2.99 -13.58 4.19
C ALA A 145 -2.24 -12.35 4.75
N LEU A 146 -2.86 -11.63 5.71
CA LEU A 146 -2.20 -10.51 6.39
C LEU A 146 -0.98 -10.95 7.18
N ALA A 147 -1.04 -12.08 7.89
CA ALA A 147 0.10 -12.61 8.63
C ALA A 147 1.29 -12.92 7.71
N LYS A 148 1.05 -13.37 6.48
CA LYS A 148 2.13 -13.56 5.49
C LYS A 148 2.74 -12.22 5.05
N LEU A 149 1.93 -11.17 4.88
CA LEU A 149 2.43 -9.84 4.53
C LEU A 149 3.31 -9.26 5.65
N LEU A 150 2.89 -9.45 6.89
CA LEU A 150 3.52 -8.89 8.08
C LEU A 150 4.61 -9.78 8.67
N LYS A 151 4.84 -10.97 8.09
CA LYS A 151 5.91 -11.87 8.53
C LYS A 151 7.25 -11.17 8.29
N ASN A 152 8.00 -10.95 9.36
CA ASN A 152 9.28 -10.21 9.38
C ASN A 152 9.16 -8.65 9.43
N LEU A 153 8.06 -8.13 9.97
CA LEU A 153 8.00 -6.76 10.51
C LEU A 153 8.52 -6.71 11.93
#